data_92352c2c034a9d3b2371b87f86a43ce9
#
_entry.id   92352c2c034a9d3b2371b87f86a43ce9
#
_cell.length_a   1.000
_cell.length_b   1.000
_cell.length_c   1.000
_cell.angle_alpha   90.00
_cell.angle_beta   90.00
_cell.angle_gamma   90.00
#
_symmetry.space_group_name_H-M   'P 1'
#
loop_
_entity.id
_entity.type
_entity.pdbx_description
1 polymer ?
#
loop_
_entity_poly.entity_id
_entity_poly.type
_entity_poly.pdbx_seq_one_letter_code
_entity_poly.pdbx_strand_id
1 'polypeptide(L)'
;MGTNEAHLAFWWEENVSEVLDAVDAKILDLIQHDASLSVAEIAERVGLSSSPCWRRIKRLEDAGVIQRRVTILDRDKLGLSFEVYCTVKLSLPSKDNLDAFESAIGKLPEVVQCATVTGSADYELRVVTRDMHAFDDFLREKILGLGLVSNIESRIVIRSVKNTTAAPLGLISPYVSAQS
;
A
#
# COMPACT_ATOMS: atom_id res chain seq x y z
N MET A 1 -10.81 25.41 12.87
CA MET A 1 -10.71 24.33 11.87
C MET A 1 -9.75 24.84 10.80
N GLY A 2 -8.47 24.53 10.86
CA GLY A 2 -7.49 25.08 9.91
C GLY A 2 -6.02 24.84 10.23
N THR A 3 -5.69 24.03 11.26
CA THR A 3 -4.30 23.90 11.74
C THR A 3 -3.65 22.54 11.49
N ASN A 4 -4.40 21.54 10.98
CA ASN A 4 -3.85 20.17 10.85
C ASN A 4 -3.28 19.87 9.44
N GLU A 5 -3.83 20.47 8.39
CA GLU A 5 -3.36 20.21 7.01
C GLU A 5 -2.01 20.88 6.72
N ALA A 6 -1.81 22.10 7.19
CA ALA A 6 -0.53 22.81 7.05
C ALA A 6 0.59 22.14 7.84
N HIS A 7 0.29 21.57 9.02
CA HIS A 7 1.26 20.85 9.84
C HIS A 7 1.66 19.50 9.21
N LEU A 8 0.74 18.79 8.57
CA LEU A 8 1.03 17.54 7.86
C LEU A 8 1.82 17.77 6.57
N ALA A 9 1.49 18.82 5.80
CA ALA A 9 2.25 19.21 4.62
C ALA A 9 3.67 19.64 4.96
N PHE A 10 3.85 20.45 6.01
CA PHE A 10 5.15 20.90 6.49
C PHE A 10 6.01 19.74 7.02
N TRP A 11 5.40 18.80 7.75
CA TRP A 11 6.08 17.60 8.26
C TRP A 11 6.54 16.67 7.13
N TRP A 12 5.77 16.61 6.05
CA TRP A 12 6.07 15.81 4.87
C TRP A 12 7.24 16.40 4.06
N GLU A 13 7.27 17.70 3.85
CA GLU A 13 8.31 18.38 3.07
C GLU A 13 9.67 18.35 3.74
N GLU A 14 9.76 18.56 5.07
CA GLU A 14 11.03 18.54 5.80
C GLU A 14 11.66 17.14 5.90
N ASN A 15 10.87 16.07 6.03
CA ASN A 15 11.43 14.74 6.29
C ASN A 15 11.80 13.93 5.03
N VAL A 16 11.22 14.23 3.88
CA VAL A 16 11.48 13.44 2.65
C VAL A 16 12.52 14.11 1.76
N SER A 17 12.56 15.45 1.69
CA SER A 17 13.47 16.15 0.76
C SER A 17 14.94 16.15 1.19
N GLU A 18 15.25 16.07 2.50
CA GLU A 18 16.63 16.00 2.99
C GLU A 18 17.31 14.62 2.82
N VAL A 19 16.54 13.56 2.57
CA VAL A 19 17.03 12.18 2.60
C VAL A 19 17.36 11.63 1.21
N LEU A 20 16.71 12.11 0.15
CA LEU A 20 16.80 11.51 -1.20
C LEU A 20 17.49 12.45 -2.19
N ASP A 21 18.57 11.97 -2.81
CA ASP A 21 19.18 12.63 -3.99
C ASP A 21 18.74 11.95 -5.30
N ALA A 22 19.14 12.51 -6.43
CA ALA A 22 18.79 11.98 -7.75
C ALA A 22 19.30 10.55 -8.00
N VAL A 23 20.40 10.15 -7.36
CA VAL A 23 20.94 8.79 -7.46
C VAL A 23 20.10 7.84 -6.62
N ASP A 24 19.68 8.25 -5.43
CA ASP A 24 18.78 7.46 -4.58
C ASP A 24 17.44 7.21 -5.29
N ALA A 25 16.89 8.24 -5.94
CA ALA A 25 15.67 8.09 -6.72
C ALA A 25 15.81 7.07 -7.86
N LYS A 26 16.96 7.06 -8.57
CA LYS A 26 17.25 6.05 -9.61
C LYS A 26 17.40 4.65 -9.01
N ILE A 27 18.06 4.52 -7.87
CA ILE A 27 18.19 3.22 -7.17
C ILE A 27 16.80 2.71 -6.77
N LEU A 28 15.96 3.54 -6.18
CA LEU A 28 14.60 3.20 -5.80
C LEU A 28 13.74 2.79 -7.00
N ASP A 29 13.88 3.51 -8.13
CA ASP A 29 13.15 3.19 -9.35
C ASP A 29 13.52 1.81 -9.89
N LEU A 30 14.79 1.46 -9.91
CA LEU A 30 15.24 0.12 -10.30
C LEU A 30 14.68 -0.97 -9.38
N ILE A 31 14.82 -0.79 -8.07
CA ILE A 31 14.43 -1.80 -7.07
C ILE A 31 12.91 -2.02 -7.04
N GLN A 32 12.12 -0.96 -7.19
CA GLN A 32 10.65 -1.09 -7.14
C GLN A 32 10.07 -1.80 -8.35
N HIS A 33 10.79 -1.82 -9.48
CA HIS A 33 10.38 -2.54 -10.69
C HIS A 33 10.96 -3.95 -10.76
N ASP A 34 12.19 -4.14 -10.24
CA ASP A 34 12.84 -5.44 -10.21
C ASP A 34 13.67 -5.62 -8.93
N ALA A 35 13.06 -6.24 -7.93
CA ALA A 35 13.71 -6.53 -6.65
C ALA A 35 14.75 -7.67 -6.73
N SER A 36 14.90 -8.37 -7.86
CA SER A 36 15.86 -9.45 -8.06
C SER A 36 17.26 -8.95 -8.45
N LEU A 37 17.38 -7.67 -8.83
CA LEU A 37 18.65 -7.06 -9.21
C LEU A 37 19.67 -7.14 -8.06
N SER A 38 20.87 -7.59 -8.38
CA SER A 38 22.02 -7.54 -7.48
C SER A 38 22.52 -6.11 -7.29
N VAL A 39 23.23 -5.87 -6.19
CA VAL A 39 23.85 -4.55 -5.94
C VAL A 39 24.81 -4.16 -7.05
N ALA A 40 25.51 -5.10 -7.68
CA ALA A 40 26.42 -4.84 -8.78
C ALA A 40 25.68 -4.34 -10.03
N GLU A 41 24.56 -4.97 -10.38
CA GLU A 41 23.73 -4.57 -11.52
C GLU A 41 23.08 -3.19 -11.30
N ILE A 42 22.63 -2.92 -10.06
CA ILE A 42 22.06 -1.59 -9.71
C ILE A 42 23.18 -0.55 -9.82
N ALA A 43 24.35 -0.82 -9.25
CA ALA A 43 25.50 0.11 -9.26
C ALA A 43 25.90 0.48 -10.68
N GLU A 44 26.01 -0.49 -11.58
CA GLU A 44 26.31 -0.26 -13.00
C GLU A 44 25.28 0.67 -13.64
N ARG A 45 23.98 0.43 -13.43
CA ARG A 45 22.90 1.24 -14.04
C ARG A 45 22.83 2.67 -13.50
N VAL A 46 23.29 2.91 -12.26
CA VAL A 46 23.29 4.26 -11.67
C VAL A 46 24.66 4.95 -11.75
N GLY A 47 25.67 4.32 -12.37
CA GLY A 47 27.01 4.89 -12.55
C GLY A 47 27.84 4.93 -11.26
N LEU A 48 27.67 3.96 -10.37
CA LEU A 48 28.42 3.81 -9.11
C LEU A 48 29.23 2.51 -9.09
N SER A 49 30.22 2.43 -8.19
CA SER A 49 30.76 1.13 -7.77
C SER A 49 29.88 0.47 -6.74
N SER A 50 30.00 -0.85 -6.56
CA SER A 50 29.12 -1.66 -5.71
C SER A 50 29.09 -1.21 -4.25
N SER A 51 30.23 -0.79 -3.68
CA SER A 51 30.30 -0.40 -2.25
C SER A 51 29.51 0.87 -1.93
N PRO A 52 29.66 2.02 -2.62
CA PRO A 52 28.80 3.18 -2.38
C PRO A 52 27.32 2.91 -2.73
N CYS A 53 27.02 2.10 -3.74
CA CYS A 53 25.66 1.72 -4.07
C CYS A 53 25.02 0.94 -2.91
N TRP A 54 25.73 -0.07 -2.37
CA TRP A 54 25.28 -0.84 -1.21
C TRP A 54 25.01 0.07 0.01
N ARG A 55 25.92 1.01 0.31
CA ARG A 55 25.73 1.93 1.44
C ARG A 55 24.47 2.79 1.29
N ARG A 56 24.16 3.23 0.06
CA ARG A 56 22.93 3.98 -0.22
C ARG A 56 21.68 3.13 -0.01
N ILE A 57 21.66 1.93 -0.57
CA ILE A 57 20.55 0.98 -0.38
C ILE A 57 20.33 0.72 1.11
N LYS A 58 21.40 0.43 1.84
CA LYS A 58 21.33 0.17 3.28
C LYS A 58 20.78 1.39 4.06
N ARG A 59 21.22 2.60 3.73
CA ARG A 59 20.68 3.83 4.31
C ARG A 59 19.18 3.98 4.04
N LEU A 60 18.72 3.69 2.83
CA LEU A 60 17.30 3.77 2.45
C LEU A 60 16.45 2.70 3.16
N GLU A 61 17.02 1.52 3.42
CA GLU A 61 16.40 0.49 4.25
C GLU A 61 16.32 0.93 5.71
N ASP A 62 17.41 1.41 6.28
CA ASP A 62 17.49 1.86 7.68
C ASP A 62 16.61 3.08 7.95
N ALA A 63 16.44 3.96 6.96
CA ALA A 63 15.51 5.09 7.00
C ALA A 63 14.04 4.69 6.78
N GLY A 64 13.74 3.42 6.49
CA GLY A 64 12.37 2.94 6.24
C GLY A 64 11.77 3.36 4.90
N VAL A 65 12.54 3.99 4.01
CA VAL A 65 12.12 4.31 2.63
C VAL A 65 11.87 3.00 1.85
N ILE A 66 12.77 2.04 1.99
CA ILE A 66 12.56 0.67 1.53
C ILE A 66 12.03 -0.13 2.72
N GLN A 67 10.72 -0.34 2.76
CA GLN A 67 10.08 -1.06 3.87
C GLN A 67 10.38 -2.56 3.85
N ARG A 68 10.26 -3.20 2.68
CA ARG A 68 10.46 -4.65 2.50
C ARG A 68 10.55 -5.01 1.03
N ARG A 69 11.10 -6.18 0.75
CA ARG A 69 11.06 -6.83 -0.56
C ARG A 69 10.10 -8.00 -0.50
N VAL A 70 9.20 -8.11 -1.46
CA VAL A 70 8.19 -9.18 -1.53
C VAL A 70 8.12 -9.77 -2.92
N THR A 71 7.74 -11.03 -3.01
CA THR A 71 7.39 -11.68 -4.28
C THR A 71 5.90 -11.45 -4.55
N ILE A 72 5.56 -10.93 -5.71
CA ILE A 72 4.19 -10.79 -6.15
C ILE A 72 3.75 -12.09 -6.81
N LEU A 73 2.66 -12.66 -6.29
CA LEU A 73 2.08 -13.91 -6.80
C LEU A 73 0.95 -13.61 -7.78
N ASP A 74 0.85 -14.46 -8.80
CA ASP A 74 -0.28 -14.45 -9.74
C ASP A 74 -1.49 -15.10 -9.07
N ARG A 75 -2.44 -14.28 -8.65
CA ARG A 75 -3.64 -14.72 -7.92
C ARG A 75 -4.55 -15.61 -8.76
N ASP A 76 -4.65 -15.35 -10.06
CA ASP A 76 -5.48 -16.14 -10.96
C ASP A 76 -4.95 -17.58 -11.06
N LYS A 77 -3.62 -17.75 -11.14
CA LYS A 77 -2.98 -19.07 -11.11
C LYS A 77 -3.12 -19.80 -9.78
N LEU A 78 -3.37 -19.06 -8.71
CA LEU A 78 -3.63 -19.62 -7.38
C LEU A 78 -5.13 -19.89 -7.13
N GLY A 79 -6.01 -19.61 -8.10
CA GLY A 79 -7.45 -19.73 -7.93
C GLY A 79 -8.07 -18.68 -6.99
N LEU A 80 -7.41 -17.52 -6.82
CA LEU A 80 -7.85 -16.40 -5.99
C LEU A 80 -8.25 -15.20 -6.86
N SER A 81 -9.12 -15.45 -7.84
CA SER A 81 -9.49 -14.48 -8.88
C SER A 81 -10.69 -13.60 -8.52
N PHE A 82 -11.43 -13.95 -7.48
CA PHE A 82 -12.63 -13.19 -7.11
C PHE A 82 -12.26 -12.02 -6.19
N GLU A 83 -12.26 -10.82 -6.76
CA GLU A 83 -11.85 -9.58 -6.08
C GLU A 83 -13.06 -8.65 -5.92
N VAL A 84 -13.23 -8.10 -4.71
CA VAL A 84 -14.34 -7.22 -4.36
C VAL A 84 -13.83 -6.01 -3.58
N TYR A 85 -14.29 -4.82 -3.93
CA TYR A 85 -14.16 -3.63 -3.10
C TYR A 85 -15.43 -3.47 -2.26
N CYS A 86 -15.26 -3.37 -0.95
CA CYS A 86 -16.36 -3.20 -0.01
C CYS A 86 -16.21 -1.88 0.73
N THR A 87 -17.22 -1.01 0.65
CA THR A 87 -17.32 0.13 1.57
C THR A 87 -18.13 -0.28 2.78
N VAL A 88 -17.61 0.01 3.97
CA VAL A 88 -18.21 -0.41 5.25
C VAL A 88 -18.55 0.83 6.07
N LYS A 89 -19.77 0.82 6.65
CA LYS A 89 -20.22 1.80 7.63
C LYS A 89 -20.51 1.11 8.96
N LEU A 90 -19.93 1.62 10.05
CA LEU A 90 -20.20 1.10 11.39
C LEU A 90 -21.54 1.60 11.92
N SER A 91 -22.18 0.82 12.79
CA SER A 91 -23.43 1.18 13.45
C SER A 91 -23.23 2.35 14.42
N LEU A 92 -22.09 2.33 15.14
CA LEU A 92 -21.67 3.40 16.05
C LEU A 92 -20.15 3.60 15.90
N PRO A 93 -19.69 4.69 15.28
CA PRO A 93 -18.26 4.95 15.09
C PRO A 93 -17.63 5.56 16.36
N SER A 94 -17.65 4.79 17.47
CA SER A 94 -16.88 5.12 18.67
C SER A 94 -15.45 4.62 18.54
N LYS A 95 -14.52 5.18 19.31
CA LYS A 95 -13.12 4.74 19.31
C LYS A 95 -13.01 3.23 19.54
N ASP A 96 -13.72 2.70 20.54
CA ASP A 96 -13.66 1.28 20.90
C ASP A 96 -14.17 0.39 19.75
N ASN A 97 -15.22 0.81 19.04
CA ASN A 97 -15.75 0.07 17.89
C ASN A 97 -14.84 0.15 16.67
N LEU A 98 -14.16 1.29 16.44
CA LEU A 98 -13.15 1.44 15.39
C LEU A 98 -11.97 0.50 15.68
N ASP A 99 -11.41 0.56 16.88
CA ASP A 99 -10.29 -0.30 17.31
C ASP A 99 -10.65 -1.80 17.22
N ALA A 100 -11.86 -2.16 17.63
CA ALA A 100 -12.37 -3.55 17.57
C ALA A 100 -12.51 -4.02 16.10
N PHE A 101 -13.08 -3.19 15.24
CA PHE A 101 -13.21 -3.49 13.82
C PHE A 101 -11.84 -3.65 13.16
N GLU A 102 -10.93 -2.69 13.32
CA GLU A 102 -9.58 -2.74 12.75
C GLU A 102 -8.80 -3.95 13.22
N SER A 103 -8.87 -4.28 14.53
CA SER A 103 -8.24 -5.49 15.08
C SER A 103 -8.81 -6.77 14.49
N ALA A 104 -10.12 -6.83 14.24
CA ALA A 104 -10.75 -8.00 13.62
C ALA A 104 -10.33 -8.13 12.15
N ILE A 105 -10.44 -7.05 11.38
CA ILE A 105 -10.11 -7.01 9.95
C ILE A 105 -8.63 -7.37 9.72
N GLY A 106 -7.72 -6.86 10.56
CA GLY A 106 -6.29 -7.13 10.44
C GLY A 106 -5.89 -8.61 10.56
N LYS A 107 -6.80 -9.48 11.05
CA LYS A 107 -6.59 -10.92 11.17
C LYS A 107 -7.17 -11.73 10.01
N LEU A 108 -7.92 -11.10 9.10
CA LEU A 108 -8.60 -11.78 8.01
C LEU A 108 -7.69 -11.82 6.78
N PRO A 109 -7.19 -13.00 6.35
CA PRO A 109 -6.29 -13.10 5.21
C PRO A 109 -6.97 -12.77 3.87
N GLU A 110 -8.29 -12.85 3.80
CA GLU A 110 -9.07 -12.45 2.63
C GLU A 110 -9.05 -10.94 2.40
N VAL A 111 -8.84 -10.15 3.45
CA VAL A 111 -8.73 -8.69 3.36
C VAL A 111 -7.28 -8.32 3.04
N VAL A 112 -7.04 -7.98 1.80
CA VAL A 112 -5.67 -7.62 1.32
C VAL A 112 -5.37 -6.13 1.46
N GLN A 113 -6.40 -5.32 1.69
CA GLN A 113 -6.28 -3.89 2.00
C GLN A 113 -7.47 -3.44 2.83
N CYS A 114 -7.21 -2.59 3.82
CA CYS A 114 -8.22 -1.87 4.59
C CYS A 114 -7.74 -0.43 4.76
N ALA A 115 -8.59 0.52 4.44
CA ALA A 115 -8.30 1.94 4.60
C ALA A 115 -9.50 2.66 5.22
N THR A 116 -9.24 3.58 6.15
CA THR A 116 -10.22 4.56 6.61
C THR A 116 -10.43 5.58 5.50
N VAL A 117 -11.68 5.91 5.20
CA VAL A 117 -12.03 6.83 4.12
C VAL A 117 -12.89 7.97 4.61
N THR A 118 -12.84 9.10 3.92
CA THR A 118 -13.74 10.23 4.14
C THR A 118 -15.03 10.05 3.33
N GLY A 119 -16.16 10.57 3.81
CA GLY A 119 -17.43 10.53 3.08
C GLY A 119 -18.51 9.74 3.81
N SER A 120 -19.32 8.99 3.06
CA SER A 120 -20.49 8.27 3.59
C SER A 120 -20.15 6.93 4.25
N ALA A 121 -18.97 6.38 3.99
CA ALA A 121 -18.46 5.16 4.60
C ALA A 121 -17.32 5.47 5.56
N ASP A 122 -17.04 4.55 6.49
CA ASP A 122 -15.94 4.65 7.44
C ASP A 122 -14.67 3.94 6.92
N TYR A 123 -14.86 2.81 6.21
CA TYR A 123 -13.76 2.00 5.69
C TYR A 123 -13.99 1.57 4.24
N GLU A 124 -12.90 1.41 3.51
CA GLU A 124 -12.85 0.68 2.24
C GLU A 124 -11.95 -0.54 2.40
N LEU A 125 -12.50 -1.71 2.04
CA LEU A 125 -11.81 -2.98 2.04
C LEU A 125 -11.58 -3.45 0.60
N ARG A 126 -10.46 -4.07 0.35
CA ARG A 126 -10.19 -4.88 -0.83
C ARG A 126 -10.11 -6.33 -0.39
N VAL A 127 -11.07 -7.13 -0.83
CA VAL A 127 -11.25 -8.53 -0.44
C VAL A 127 -10.94 -9.43 -1.62
N VAL A 128 -10.21 -10.53 -1.38
CA VAL A 128 -9.88 -11.52 -2.40
C VAL A 128 -10.28 -12.89 -1.89
N THR A 129 -11.09 -13.59 -2.69
CA THR A 129 -11.55 -14.95 -2.41
C THR A 129 -11.44 -15.82 -3.66
N ARG A 130 -11.81 -17.09 -3.56
CA ARG A 130 -11.80 -18.02 -4.70
C ARG A 130 -12.94 -17.74 -5.68
N ASP A 131 -14.12 -17.48 -5.13
CA ASP A 131 -15.36 -17.33 -5.88
C ASP A 131 -16.40 -16.54 -5.08
N MET A 132 -17.57 -16.33 -5.66
CA MET A 132 -18.67 -15.59 -5.05
C MET A 132 -19.24 -16.29 -3.81
N HIS A 133 -19.21 -17.62 -3.75
CA HIS A 133 -19.69 -18.38 -2.60
C HIS A 133 -18.78 -18.14 -1.39
N ALA A 134 -17.46 -18.26 -1.59
CA ALA A 134 -16.48 -17.97 -0.56
C ALA A 134 -16.54 -16.52 -0.09
N PHE A 135 -16.90 -15.58 -0.97
CA PHE A 135 -17.13 -14.19 -0.59
C PHE A 135 -18.42 -14.01 0.24
N ASP A 136 -19.52 -14.69 -0.09
CA ASP A 136 -20.76 -14.62 0.70
C ASP A 136 -20.55 -15.18 2.11
N ASP A 137 -19.86 -16.33 2.23
CA ASP A 137 -19.49 -16.92 3.51
C ASP A 137 -18.60 -15.96 4.35
N PHE A 138 -17.56 -15.40 3.71
CA PHE A 138 -16.70 -14.39 4.33
C PHE A 138 -17.51 -13.19 4.84
N LEU A 139 -18.40 -12.66 4.03
CA LEU A 139 -19.20 -11.49 4.37
C LEU A 139 -20.10 -11.77 5.57
N ARG A 140 -20.83 -12.89 5.56
CA ARG A 140 -21.77 -13.26 6.63
C ARG A 140 -21.07 -13.62 7.93
N GLU A 141 -20.05 -14.47 7.85
CA GLU A 141 -19.43 -15.01 9.05
C GLU A 141 -18.37 -14.08 9.64
N LYS A 142 -17.58 -13.42 8.78
CA LYS A 142 -16.42 -12.63 9.24
C LYS A 142 -16.74 -11.15 9.44
N ILE A 143 -17.56 -10.55 8.56
CA ILE A 143 -17.84 -9.11 8.63
C ILE A 143 -19.13 -8.83 9.39
N LEU A 144 -20.25 -9.39 8.95
CA LEU A 144 -21.54 -9.16 9.61
C LEU A 144 -21.60 -9.82 10.99
N GLY A 145 -20.90 -10.95 11.16
CA GLY A 145 -20.74 -11.64 12.45
C GLY A 145 -20.07 -10.79 13.54
N LEU A 146 -19.36 -9.72 13.20
CA LEU A 146 -18.79 -8.78 14.19
C LEU A 146 -19.87 -7.98 14.94
N GLY A 147 -21.07 -7.81 14.37
CA GLY A 147 -22.14 -7.00 14.97
C GLY A 147 -21.86 -5.50 15.01
N LEU A 148 -20.80 -5.04 14.38
CA LEU A 148 -20.38 -3.63 14.37
C LEU A 148 -20.84 -2.87 13.14
N VAL A 149 -21.20 -3.56 12.05
CA VAL A 149 -21.48 -3.00 10.73
C VAL A 149 -22.96 -2.68 10.58
N SER A 150 -23.27 -1.43 10.17
CA SER A 150 -24.64 -1.01 9.83
C SER A 150 -24.94 -1.15 8.34
N ASN A 151 -23.94 -0.93 7.49
CA ASN A 151 -24.08 -1.04 6.06
C ASN A 151 -22.78 -1.51 5.42
N ILE A 152 -22.91 -2.32 4.37
CA ILE A 152 -21.80 -2.72 3.51
C ILE A 152 -22.28 -2.70 2.05
N GLU A 153 -21.51 -2.05 1.21
CA GLU A 153 -21.72 -2.04 -0.23
C GLU A 153 -20.54 -2.77 -0.89
N SER A 154 -20.84 -3.77 -1.71
CA SER A 154 -19.85 -4.63 -2.37
C SER A 154 -19.83 -4.38 -3.87
N ARG A 155 -18.65 -4.11 -4.42
CA ARG A 155 -18.41 -3.86 -5.85
C ARG A 155 -17.45 -4.91 -6.38
N ILE A 156 -17.96 -5.82 -7.20
CA ILE A 156 -17.17 -6.90 -7.80
C ILE A 156 -16.29 -6.33 -8.91
N VAL A 157 -15.01 -6.66 -8.88
CA VAL A 157 -14.07 -6.27 -9.93
C VAL A 157 -14.28 -7.15 -11.15
N ILE A 158 -14.71 -6.54 -12.25
CA ILE A 158 -14.87 -7.25 -13.52
C ILE A 158 -13.51 -7.43 -14.20
N ARG A 159 -12.67 -6.41 -14.14
CA ARG A 159 -11.34 -6.41 -14.76
C ARG A 159 -10.44 -5.40 -14.07
N SER A 160 -9.25 -5.81 -13.68
CA SER A 160 -8.20 -4.88 -13.26
C SER A 160 -7.55 -4.22 -14.48
N VAL A 161 -7.57 -2.88 -14.53
CA VAL A 161 -6.96 -2.10 -15.64
C VAL A 161 -5.52 -1.75 -15.32
N LYS A 162 -5.23 -1.43 -14.06
CA LYS A 162 -3.89 -1.13 -13.57
C LYS A 162 -3.78 -1.58 -12.12
N ASN A 163 -2.76 -2.35 -11.82
CA ASN A 163 -2.40 -2.74 -10.45
C ASN A 163 -0.87 -2.71 -10.34
N THR A 164 -0.34 -1.79 -9.55
CA THR A 164 1.10 -1.62 -9.36
C THR A 164 1.39 -1.31 -7.90
N THR A 165 2.52 -1.80 -7.41
CA THR A 165 3.08 -1.47 -6.10
C THR A 165 4.11 -0.33 -6.20
N ALA A 166 4.44 0.11 -7.40
CA ALA A 166 5.43 1.15 -7.63
C ALA A 166 4.93 2.52 -7.18
N ALA A 167 5.72 3.20 -6.36
CA ALA A 167 5.51 4.59 -5.99
C ALA A 167 5.78 5.52 -7.19
N PRO A 168 5.00 6.58 -7.39
CA PRO A 168 5.18 7.52 -8.49
C PRO A 168 6.35 8.48 -8.20
N LEU A 169 7.58 7.98 -8.29
CA LEU A 169 8.80 8.73 -7.93
C LEU A 169 8.96 10.03 -8.73
N GLY A 170 8.38 10.12 -9.92
CA GLY A 170 8.36 11.36 -10.70
C GLY A 170 7.65 12.54 -10.03
N LEU A 171 6.92 12.30 -8.94
CA LEU A 171 6.27 13.36 -8.15
C LEU A 171 7.17 13.91 -7.04
N ILE A 172 8.31 13.27 -6.73
CA ILE A 172 9.27 13.75 -5.74
C ILE A 172 10.33 14.64 -6.39
N SER A 173 10.64 15.77 -5.74
CA SER A 173 11.50 16.83 -6.27
C SER A 173 12.88 16.36 -6.78
N PRO A 174 13.63 15.46 -6.11
CA PRO A 174 14.93 14.98 -6.57
C PRO A 174 14.88 14.20 -7.88
N TYR A 175 13.76 13.52 -8.16
CA TYR A 175 13.60 12.74 -9.39
C TYR A 175 13.29 13.63 -10.59
N VAL A 176 12.50 14.68 -10.41
CA VAL A 176 12.13 15.62 -11.46
C VAL A 176 13.36 16.38 -11.95
N SER A 177 14.25 16.82 -11.05
CA SER A 177 15.48 17.53 -11.39
C SER A 177 16.54 16.66 -12.09
N ALA A 178 16.44 15.33 -12.01
CA ALA A 178 17.39 14.40 -12.63
C ALA A 178 17.07 14.07 -14.10
N GLN A 179 15.88 14.43 -14.59
CA GLN A 179 15.43 14.20 -15.97
C GLN A 179 15.45 15.46 -16.84
N SER A 180 15.81 16.61 -16.24
CA SER A 180 16.00 17.90 -16.93
C SER A 180 17.45 18.09 -17.33
#